data_8802f43a65733c23d28a356b5f6c8b41
#
_entry.id   8802f43a65733c23d28a356b5f6c8b41
#
_cell.length_a   1.000
_cell.length_b   1.000
_cell.length_c   1.000
_cell.angle_alpha   90.00
_cell.angle_beta   90.00
_cell.angle_gamma   90.00
#
_symmetry.space_group_name_H-M   'P 1'
#
loop_
_entity.id
_entity.type
_entity.pdbx_description
1 polymer ?
#
loop_
_entity_poly.entity_id
_entity_poly.type
_entity_poly.pdbx_seq_one_letter_code
_entity_poly.pdbx_strand_id
1 'polypeptide(L)'
;MRNAQQYIESLRDGREVYIHGERVEDITQHPSLRKAIDHGALDYELDKRPELRDLLVTKSPRTGNEIRRYFEMPRSAEDLLRRQELIETTTRADASWVVFMKEIGTDALNALNMVCDDIDKKYGTEYASRVMKYWQYLEEHDLSMAGAVTDAKGDRRLRPSEQEMPYYYLKVVERRPDGVVVKGCKVHTTSSPITNELFVLPTRAMAESDRDYSIAFGIPVNTPGVKIISRPERGDLAEFDYPLSARHTTLEAMTIFEDVFVPNERIFMNGEWEFAGPLANCFATWHRFTGISYKYPFSQMMIGVSALVADYNGVPRASHIQDRITDLVIYAQCIKTFGRAAATQCIITDNGVAYPNPLLCNIGKYLFASGYHTSMKAVQEIAGGLPATGPTEADCKNPATKELIERYLGGRKGVDAISRLKVMKLVRDMGGTDGAGEWWVGTLHGEGSLQAQRMSISREYDVKKCVDYVKTLLEVK
;
A
#
# COMPACT_ATOMS: atom_id res chain seq x y z
N MET A 1 -9.35 9.80 19.20
CA MET A 1 -8.17 9.50 18.33
C MET A 1 -6.94 9.28 19.17
N ARG A 2 -6.05 8.35 18.79
CA ARG A 2 -4.77 8.03 19.45
C ARG A 2 -3.67 9.02 19.06
N ASN A 3 -2.67 9.17 19.92
CA ASN A 3 -1.39 9.78 19.58
C ASN A 3 -0.32 8.69 19.32
N ALA A 4 0.87 9.10 18.86
CA ALA A 4 1.97 8.18 18.55
C ALA A 4 2.38 7.29 19.74
N GLN A 5 2.44 7.84 20.96
CA GLN A 5 2.81 7.07 22.15
C GLN A 5 1.76 5.99 22.48
N GLN A 6 0.47 6.32 22.36
CA GLN A 6 -0.62 5.36 22.56
C GLN A 6 -0.62 4.26 21.49
N TYR A 7 -0.27 4.61 20.24
CA TYR A 7 -0.07 3.62 19.18
C TYR A 7 1.09 2.68 19.53
N ILE A 8 2.27 3.21 19.82
CA ILE A 8 3.46 2.39 20.17
C ILE A 8 3.18 1.48 21.36
N GLU A 9 2.54 2.00 22.41
CA GLU A 9 2.19 1.21 23.61
C GLU A 9 1.20 0.08 23.28
N SER A 10 0.27 0.32 22.35
CA SER A 10 -0.69 -0.71 21.93
C SER A 10 -0.07 -1.90 21.20
N LEU A 11 1.19 -1.80 20.80
CA LEU A 11 1.93 -2.89 20.16
C LEU A 11 2.56 -3.87 21.16
N ARG A 12 2.54 -3.55 22.47
CA ARG A 12 2.99 -4.41 23.57
C ARG A 12 1.89 -5.34 24.04
N ASP A 13 1.32 -6.10 23.13
CA ASP A 13 0.13 -6.91 23.35
C ASP A 13 0.41 -8.42 23.38
N GLY A 14 1.70 -8.83 23.35
CA GLY A 14 2.11 -10.23 23.41
C GLY A 14 2.07 -10.96 22.07
N ARG A 15 1.91 -10.22 20.94
CA ARG A 15 1.94 -10.80 19.59
C ARG A 15 3.18 -11.65 19.33
N GLU A 16 3.02 -12.65 18.49
CA GLU A 16 4.08 -13.61 18.19
C GLU A 16 4.77 -13.26 16.86
N VAL A 17 5.90 -12.54 16.95
CA VAL A 17 6.69 -12.09 15.80
C VAL A 17 8.06 -12.74 15.81
N TYR A 18 8.52 -13.17 14.64
CA TYR A 18 9.82 -13.79 14.42
C TYR A 18 10.67 -13.01 13.43
N ILE A 19 11.96 -12.83 13.74
CA ILE A 19 12.99 -12.26 12.86
C ILE A 19 14.23 -13.15 12.94
N HIS A 20 14.80 -13.52 11.80
CA HIS A 20 15.96 -14.42 11.74
C HIS A 20 15.77 -15.77 12.46
N GLY A 21 14.53 -16.23 12.59
CA GLY A 21 14.19 -17.47 13.28
C GLY A 21 14.02 -17.32 14.80
N GLU A 22 14.24 -16.14 15.35
CA GLU A 22 14.11 -15.86 16.77
C GLU A 22 12.81 -15.11 17.07
N ARG A 23 12.15 -15.49 18.18
CA ARG A 23 10.97 -14.76 18.67
C ARG A 23 11.38 -13.42 19.24
N VAL A 24 10.68 -12.37 18.83
CA VAL A 24 10.89 -11.01 19.34
C VAL A 24 10.07 -10.80 20.62
N GLU A 25 10.73 -10.55 21.74
CA GLU A 25 10.08 -10.33 23.04
C GLU A 25 9.29 -9.02 23.11
N ASP A 26 9.90 -7.92 22.71
CA ASP A 26 9.26 -6.58 22.60
C ASP A 26 9.57 -5.98 21.23
N ILE A 27 8.57 -5.97 20.36
CA ILE A 27 8.71 -5.45 19.00
C ILE A 27 9.05 -3.96 18.98
N THR A 28 8.64 -3.21 20.02
CA THR A 28 8.88 -1.76 20.11
C THR A 28 10.32 -1.40 20.40
N GLN A 29 11.12 -2.37 20.84
CA GLN A 29 12.55 -2.19 21.14
C GLN A 29 13.47 -2.88 20.14
N HIS A 30 12.94 -3.75 19.27
CA HIS A 30 13.75 -4.51 18.33
C HIS A 30 14.31 -3.63 17.22
N PRO A 31 15.65 -3.59 16.99
CA PRO A 31 16.28 -2.67 16.04
C PRO A 31 15.71 -2.75 14.61
N SER A 32 15.40 -3.96 14.14
CA SER A 32 14.85 -4.16 12.78
C SER A 32 13.37 -3.76 12.63
N LEU A 33 12.66 -3.49 13.72
CA LEU A 33 11.24 -3.09 13.69
C LEU A 33 11.03 -1.64 14.12
N ARG A 34 11.96 -1.08 14.90
CA ARG A 34 11.85 0.26 15.48
C ARG A 34 11.62 1.32 14.40
N LYS A 35 12.38 1.28 13.31
CA LYS A 35 12.22 2.21 12.19
C LYS A 35 10.81 2.16 11.58
N ALA A 36 10.26 0.96 11.39
CA ALA A 36 8.91 0.79 10.87
C ALA A 36 7.84 1.30 11.85
N ILE A 37 8.06 1.09 13.15
CA ILE A 37 7.16 1.60 14.20
C ILE A 37 7.20 3.12 14.26
N ASP A 38 8.38 3.73 14.22
CA ASP A 38 8.53 5.20 14.19
C ASP A 38 7.91 5.78 12.92
N HIS A 39 8.07 5.12 11.77
CA HIS A 39 7.41 5.48 10.52
C HIS A 39 5.88 5.39 10.66
N GLY A 40 5.34 4.28 11.17
CA GLY A 40 3.89 4.13 11.42
C GLY A 40 3.34 5.14 12.44
N ALA A 41 4.15 5.55 13.41
CA ALA A 41 3.77 6.54 14.42
C ALA A 41 3.51 7.94 13.83
N LEU A 42 4.10 8.27 12.68
CA LEU A 42 3.88 9.55 11.99
C LEU A 42 2.40 9.76 11.64
N ASP A 43 1.68 8.72 11.26
CA ASP A 43 0.24 8.81 10.98
C ASP A 43 -0.57 9.34 12.18
N TYR A 44 -0.08 9.10 13.40
CA TYR A 44 -0.70 9.52 14.65
C TYR A 44 -0.24 10.91 15.16
N GLU A 45 0.62 11.60 14.40
CA GLU A 45 1.13 12.93 14.71
C GLU A 45 0.71 14.02 13.71
N LEU A 46 0.35 13.62 12.49
CA LEU A 46 0.06 14.57 11.41
C LEU A 46 -1.17 15.47 11.70
N ASP A 47 -2.16 14.96 12.42
CA ASP A 47 -3.37 15.72 12.82
C ASP A 47 -3.07 16.86 13.82
N LYS A 48 -1.89 16.89 14.42
CA LYS A 48 -1.42 17.98 15.28
C LYS A 48 -0.94 19.20 14.49
N ARG A 49 -0.74 19.05 13.17
CA ARG A 49 -0.41 20.16 12.27
C ARG A 49 -1.68 20.90 11.90
N PRO A 50 -1.85 22.17 12.30
CA PRO A 50 -3.12 22.90 12.09
C PRO A 50 -3.55 22.94 10.62
N GLU A 51 -2.59 23.09 9.70
CA GLU A 51 -2.83 23.14 8.26
C GLU A 51 -3.31 21.83 7.64
N LEU A 52 -3.12 20.70 8.32
CA LEU A 52 -3.55 19.37 7.85
C LEU A 52 -4.82 18.87 8.54
N ARG A 53 -5.20 19.46 9.67
CA ARG A 53 -6.26 18.93 10.53
C ARG A 53 -7.59 18.77 9.79
N ASP A 54 -8.03 19.77 9.02
CA ASP A 54 -9.30 19.73 8.28
C ASP A 54 -9.34 18.64 7.21
N LEU A 55 -8.17 18.25 6.69
CA LEU A 55 -8.05 17.14 5.74
C LEU A 55 -8.02 15.79 6.47
N LEU A 56 -7.32 15.70 7.61
CA LEU A 56 -7.05 14.45 8.33
C LEU A 56 -8.18 14.01 9.25
N VAL A 57 -8.99 14.95 9.76
CA VAL A 57 -10.00 14.70 10.78
C VAL A 57 -11.39 15.02 10.25
N THR A 58 -12.37 14.20 10.62
CA THR A 58 -13.78 14.40 10.32
C THR A 58 -14.63 13.92 11.51
N LYS A 59 -15.95 14.09 11.41
CA LYS A 59 -16.90 13.54 12.40
C LYS A 59 -17.47 12.23 11.89
N SER A 60 -17.48 11.22 12.75
CA SER A 60 -18.16 9.96 12.45
C SER A 60 -19.67 10.20 12.28
N PRO A 61 -20.27 9.76 11.18
CA PRO A 61 -21.73 9.80 11.04
C PRO A 61 -22.45 8.79 11.97
N ARG A 62 -21.71 7.85 12.55
CA ARG A 62 -22.23 6.80 13.44
C ARG A 62 -22.28 7.26 14.90
N THR A 63 -21.26 7.98 15.34
CA THR A 63 -21.10 8.34 16.76
C THR A 63 -21.09 9.86 17.02
N GLY A 64 -20.89 10.69 16.00
CA GLY A 64 -20.71 12.14 16.12
C GLY A 64 -19.32 12.56 16.64
N ASN A 65 -18.47 11.63 17.03
CA ASN A 65 -17.13 11.89 17.53
C ASN A 65 -16.16 12.24 16.40
N GLU A 66 -15.08 12.95 16.75
CA GLU A 66 -13.96 13.12 15.82
C GLU A 66 -13.25 11.79 15.55
N ILE A 67 -13.01 11.51 14.29
CA ILE A 67 -12.30 10.33 13.79
C ILE A 67 -11.27 10.74 12.73
N ARG A 68 -10.28 9.88 12.49
CA ARG A 68 -9.44 10.05 11.30
C ARG A 68 -10.24 9.83 10.03
N ARG A 69 -10.08 10.73 9.06
CA ARG A 69 -10.83 10.70 7.81
C ARG A 69 -10.66 9.41 7.01
N TYR A 70 -9.61 8.63 7.24
CA TYR A 70 -9.50 7.31 6.64
C TYR A 70 -10.71 6.42 6.88
N PHE A 71 -11.37 6.55 8.07
CA PHE A 71 -12.57 5.82 8.43
C PHE A 71 -13.87 6.39 7.84
N GLU A 72 -13.81 7.51 7.12
CA GLU A 72 -14.97 8.05 6.41
C GLU A 72 -15.30 7.16 5.20
N MET A 73 -16.55 6.70 5.12
CA MET A 73 -17.04 5.93 3.99
C MET A 73 -17.40 6.90 2.85
N PRO A 74 -16.76 6.85 1.70
CA PRO A 74 -17.06 7.75 0.58
C PRO A 74 -18.49 7.54 0.06
N ARG A 75 -19.24 8.65 -0.10
CA ARG A 75 -20.61 8.69 -0.60
C ARG A 75 -20.74 9.48 -1.91
N SER A 76 -19.70 10.17 -2.30
CA SER A 76 -19.67 11.03 -3.48
C SER A 76 -18.31 11.03 -4.17
N ALA A 77 -18.26 11.57 -5.38
CA ALA A 77 -17.00 11.83 -6.08
C ALA A 77 -16.09 12.78 -5.29
N GLU A 78 -16.67 13.73 -4.56
CA GLU A 78 -15.92 14.67 -3.72
C GLU A 78 -15.24 13.97 -2.55
N ASP A 79 -15.90 13.02 -1.89
CA ASP A 79 -15.31 12.22 -0.80
C ASP A 79 -14.12 11.39 -1.31
N LEU A 80 -14.22 10.83 -2.52
CA LEU A 80 -13.13 10.12 -3.17
C LEU A 80 -11.96 11.04 -3.53
N LEU A 81 -12.22 12.24 -4.06
CA LEU A 81 -11.19 13.24 -4.33
C LEU A 81 -10.50 13.65 -3.02
N ARG A 82 -11.25 13.83 -1.95
CA ARG A 82 -10.72 14.15 -0.62
C ARG A 82 -9.92 13.01 -0.02
N ARG A 83 -10.34 11.73 -0.22
CA ARG A 83 -9.55 10.55 0.14
C ARG A 83 -8.24 10.50 -0.66
N GLN A 84 -8.27 10.79 -1.95
CA GLN A 84 -7.06 10.88 -2.77
C GLN A 84 -6.10 11.96 -2.24
N GLU A 85 -6.62 13.16 -1.96
CA GLU A 85 -5.84 14.26 -1.41
C GLU A 85 -5.25 13.94 -0.04
N LEU A 86 -6.02 13.29 0.84
CA LEU A 86 -5.58 12.78 2.13
C LEU A 86 -4.35 11.88 1.97
N ILE A 87 -4.44 10.83 1.15
CA ILE A 87 -3.36 9.86 0.93
C ILE A 87 -2.12 10.54 0.31
N GLU A 88 -2.32 11.41 -0.70
CA GLU A 88 -1.22 12.16 -1.31
C GLU A 88 -0.50 13.07 -0.31
N THR A 89 -1.26 13.74 0.57
CA THR A 89 -0.72 14.70 1.53
C THR A 89 0.04 14.00 2.65
N THR A 90 -0.50 12.92 3.20
CA THR A 90 0.18 12.14 4.24
C THR A 90 1.44 11.48 3.69
N THR A 91 1.37 10.89 2.50
CA THR A 91 2.55 10.32 1.81
C THR A 91 3.63 11.39 1.56
N ARG A 92 3.25 12.61 1.13
CA ARG A 92 4.20 13.70 0.92
C ARG A 92 4.81 14.19 2.22
N ALA A 93 4.02 14.27 3.30
CA ALA A 93 4.50 14.65 4.63
C ALA A 93 5.51 13.65 5.19
N ASP A 94 5.48 12.43 4.70
CA ASP A 94 6.37 11.33 5.03
C ASP A 94 7.39 11.02 3.90
N ALA A 95 8.02 12.06 3.39
CA ALA A 95 9.08 11.99 2.37
C ALA A 95 8.69 11.18 1.11
N SER A 96 7.42 11.16 0.76
CA SER A 96 6.85 10.38 -0.36
C SER A 96 6.94 8.86 -0.19
N TRP A 97 7.10 8.38 1.04
CA TRP A 97 7.00 6.98 1.43
C TRP A 97 5.68 6.75 2.16
N VAL A 98 4.84 5.87 1.67
CA VAL A 98 3.49 5.68 2.23
C VAL A 98 3.52 5.02 3.61
N VAL A 99 2.69 5.50 4.53
CA VAL A 99 2.47 4.93 5.87
C VAL A 99 1.21 4.07 5.85
N PHE A 100 1.35 2.76 5.76
CA PHE A 100 0.21 1.83 5.67
C PHE A 100 -0.39 1.49 7.04
N MET A 101 -0.96 2.46 7.75
CA MET A 101 -1.59 2.20 9.05
C MET A 101 -3.11 2.00 8.96
N LYS A 102 -3.80 2.68 8.04
CA LYS A 102 -5.26 2.64 7.92
C LYS A 102 -5.76 2.43 6.49
N GLU A 103 -4.95 2.74 5.50
CA GLU A 103 -5.31 2.73 4.09
C GLU A 103 -5.81 1.35 3.65
N ILE A 104 -4.99 0.30 3.84
CA ILE A 104 -5.30 -1.06 3.40
C ILE A 104 -6.53 -1.59 4.13
N GLY A 105 -6.63 -1.34 5.44
CA GLY A 105 -7.78 -1.78 6.23
C GLY A 105 -9.08 -1.09 5.82
N THR A 106 -9.04 0.22 5.55
CA THR A 106 -10.24 0.94 5.09
C THR A 106 -10.61 0.61 3.65
N ASP A 107 -9.65 0.22 2.79
CA ASP A 107 -9.95 -0.38 1.48
C ASP A 107 -10.71 -1.71 1.64
N ALA A 108 -10.30 -2.55 2.61
CA ALA A 108 -10.98 -3.80 2.93
C ALA A 108 -12.39 -3.56 3.50
N LEU A 109 -12.56 -2.59 4.41
CA LEU A 109 -13.85 -2.22 4.97
C LEU A 109 -14.84 -1.77 3.89
N ASN A 110 -14.41 -0.91 2.96
CA ASN A 110 -15.25 -0.46 1.85
C ASN A 110 -15.66 -1.64 0.96
N ALA A 111 -14.72 -2.54 0.63
CA ALA A 111 -15.03 -3.71 -0.19
C ALA A 111 -15.97 -4.69 0.53
N LEU A 112 -15.75 -4.96 1.80
CA LEU A 112 -16.61 -5.81 2.63
C LEU A 112 -18.01 -5.23 2.74
N ASN A 113 -18.15 -3.92 3.01
CA ASN A 113 -19.45 -3.27 3.12
C ASN A 113 -20.29 -3.40 1.84
N MET A 114 -19.65 -3.34 0.66
CA MET A 114 -20.34 -3.52 -0.62
C MET A 114 -20.75 -4.99 -0.83
N VAL A 115 -19.81 -5.92 -0.68
CA VAL A 115 -20.02 -7.33 -1.06
C VAL A 115 -20.85 -8.09 -0.02
N CYS A 116 -20.73 -7.77 1.26
CA CYS A 116 -21.52 -8.40 2.32
C CYS A 116 -23.01 -8.06 2.20
N ASP A 117 -23.37 -6.87 1.72
CA ASP A 117 -24.77 -6.51 1.43
C ASP A 117 -25.38 -7.44 0.35
N ASP A 118 -24.63 -7.77 -0.68
CA ASP A 118 -25.05 -8.70 -1.73
C ASP A 118 -25.12 -10.15 -1.21
N ILE A 119 -24.20 -10.56 -0.35
CA ILE A 119 -24.24 -11.89 0.30
C ILE A 119 -25.49 -12.02 1.18
N ASP A 120 -25.75 -11.01 2.02
CA ASP A 120 -26.90 -11.00 2.92
C ASP A 120 -28.22 -11.07 2.17
N LYS A 121 -28.38 -10.34 1.05
CA LYS A 121 -29.55 -10.41 0.17
C LYS A 121 -29.76 -11.81 -0.41
N LYS A 122 -28.68 -12.52 -0.76
CA LYS A 122 -28.75 -13.84 -1.40
C LYS A 122 -28.96 -14.98 -0.40
N TYR A 123 -28.27 -14.91 0.75
CA TYR A 123 -28.18 -16.03 1.69
C TYR A 123 -28.91 -15.77 3.02
N GLY A 124 -29.41 -14.55 3.25
CA GLY A 124 -30.08 -14.19 4.51
C GLY A 124 -29.13 -14.14 5.70
N THR A 125 -27.85 -13.83 5.46
CA THR A 125 -26.82 -13.64 6.49
C THR A 125 -26.90 -12.23 7.09
N GLU A 126 -26.03 -11.93 8.06
CA GLU A 126 -25.95 -10.62 8.74
C GLU A 126 -24.53 -10.01 8.63
N TYR A 127 -23.81 -10.33 7.57
CA TYR A 127 -22.40 -9.93 7.42
C TYR A 127 -22.23 -8.41 7.29
N ALA A 128 -23.10 -7.73 6.56
CA ALA A 128 -23.07 -6.28 6.44
C ALA A 128 -23.19 -5.60 7.81
N SER A 129 -24.10 -6.08 8.68
CA SER A 129 -24.23 -5.59 10.06
C SER A 129 -22.96 -5.82 10.89
N ARG A 130 -22.33 -6.99 10.75
CA ARG A 130 -21.05 -7.31 11.43
C ARG A 130 -19.92 -6.40 10.96
N VAL A 131 -19.81 -6.16 9.65
CA VAL A 131 -18.83 -5.22 9.07
C VAL A 131 -19.02 -3.82 9.65
N MET A 132 -20.25 -3.32 9.75
CA MET A 132 -20.53 -1.99 10.30
C MET A 132 -20.18 -1.87 11.79
N LYS A 133 -20.45 -2.90 12.60
CA LYS A 133 -20.04 -2.94 14.01
C LYS A 133 -18.52 -2.96 14.16
N TYR A 134 -17.86 -3.75 13.30
CA TYR A 134 -16.39 -3.81 13.27
C TYR A 134 -15.77 -2.49 12.83
N TRP A 135 -16.35 -1.83 11.83
CA TRP A 135 -15.93 -0.49 11.38
C TRP A 135 -16.02 0.52 12.53
N GLN A 136 -17.16 0.57 13.24
CA GLN A 136 -17.35 1.44 14.40
C GLN A 136 -16.30 1.17 15.49
N TYR A 137 -16.04 -0.09 15.81
CA TYR A 137 -14.99 -0.47 16.77
C TYR A 137 -13.60 0.06 16.35
N LEU A 138 -13.24 -0.07 15.07
CA LEU A 138 -11.96 0.37 14.56
C LEU A 138 -11.80 1.91 14.61
N GLU A 139 -12.84 2.66 14.22
CA GLU A 139 -12.80 4.12 14.24
C GLU A 139 -12.80 4.71 15.65
N GLU A 140 -13.59 4.14 16.57
CA GLU A 140 -13.66 4.58 17.98
C GLU A 140 -12.32 4.39 18.70
N HIS A 141 -11.63 3.30 18.40
CA HIS A 141 -10.34 2.98 19.00
C HIS A 141 -9.13 3.47 18.18
N ASP A 142 -9.36 4.08 17.03
CA ASP A 142 -8.33 4.57 16.09
C ASP A 142 -7.25 3.52 15.83
N LEU A 143 -7.69 2.30 15.45
CA LEU A 143 -6.82 1.13 15.27
C LEU A 143 -6.10 1.15 13.92
N SER A 144 -4.85 0.69 13.94
CA SER A 144 -4.10 0.37 12.71
C SER A 144 -4.46 -1.03 12.21
N MET A 145 -4.39 -1.23 10.90
CA MET A 145 -4.89 -2.43 10.23
C MET A 145 -3.98 -2.88 9.10
N ALA A 146 -3.75 -4.18 8.99
CA ALA A 146 -3.05 -4.79 7.86
C ALA A 146 -3.97 -5.72 7.06
N GLY A 147 -3.71 -5.83 5.75
CA GLY A 147 -4.41 -6.74 4.86
C GLY A 147 -3.67 -8.06 4.69
N ALA A 148 -4.26 -9.17 5.14
CA ALA A 148 -3.78 -10.53 4.93
C ALA A 148 -4.60 -11.20 3.81
N VAL A 149 -4.28 -10.84 2.56
CA VAL A 149 -5.09 -11.23 1.38
C VAL A 149 -4.41 -12.33 0.57
N THR A 150 -3.13 -12.16 0.22
CA THR A 150 -2.45 -13.06 -0.71
C THR A 150 -2.06 -14.38 -0.03
N ASP A 151 -2.56 -15.51 -0.54
CA ASP A 151 -2.16 -16.85 -0.11
C ASP A 151 -0.79 -17.25 -0.70
N ALA A 152 -0.10 -18.24 -0.10
CA ALA A 152 1.19 -18.75 -0.60
C ALA A 152 1.06 -19.40 -1.99
N LYS A 153 -0.08 -19.96 -2.32
CA LYS A 153 -0.56 -20.45 -3.63
C LYS A 153 -0.02 -21.81 -4.09
N GLY A 154 1.15 -22.27 -3.67
CA GLY A 154 1.69 -23.55 -4.12
C GLY A 154 1.77 -23.70 -5.64
N ASP A 155 1.29 -24.81 -6.20
CA ASP A 155 1.18 -25.01 -7.65
C ASP A 155 0.03 -24.16 -8.24
N ARG A 156 0.38 -23.16 -9.03
CA ARG A 156 -0.59 -22.22 -9.60
C ARG A 156 -1.52 -22.80 -10.66
N ARG A 157 -1.25 -24.01 -11.14
CA ARG A 157 -2.14 -24.75 -12.07
C ARG A 157 -3.32 -25.37 -11.34
N LEU A 158 -3.17 -25.62 -10.04
CA LEU A 158 -4.17 -26.27 -9.19
C LEU A 158 -5.06 -25.24 -8.47
N ARG A 159 -6.26 -25.69 -8.12
CA ARG A 159 -7.17 -24.93 -7.25
C ARG A 159 -6.73 -25.05 -5.78
N PRO A 160 -7.23 -24.19 -4.88
CA PRO A 160 -6.95 -24.31 -3.45
C PRO A 160 -7.24 -25.69 -2.86
N SER A 161 -8.38 -26.30 -3.24
CA SER A 161 -8.79 -27.62 -2.78
C SER A 161 -7.98 -28.80 -3.37
N GLU A 162 -7.20 -28.55 -4.43
CA GLU A 162 -6.40 -29.56 -5.14
C GLU A 162 -4.92 -29.53 -4.76
N GLN A 163 -4.51 -28.59 -3.91
CA GLN A 163 -3.10 -28.45 -3.50
C GLN A 163 -2.65 -29.65 -2.66
N GLU A 164 -1.42 -30.12 -2.89
CA GLU A 164 -0.82 -31.19 -2.09
C GLU A 164 -0.72 -30.80 -0.60
N MET A 165 -0.29 -29.57 -0.32
CA MET A 165 -0.35 -28.97 1.02
C MET A 165 -1.61 -28.10 1.13
N PRO A 166 -2.67 -28.54 1.84
CA PRO A 166 -3.95 -27.86 1.88
C PRO A 166 -3.91 -26.46 2.53
N TYR A 167 -2.82 -26.15 3.25
CA TYR A 167 -2.65 -24.89 3.97
C TYR A 167 -1.83 -23.83 3.23
N TYR A 168 -1.49 -24.05 1.95
CA TYR A 168 -0.98 -22.98 1.09
C TYR A 168 -1.99 -21.86 0.87
N TYR A 169 -3.28 -22.19 1.00
CA TYR A 169 -4.37 -21.25 1.11
C TYR A 169 -4.98 -21.36 2.50
N LEU A 170 -5.31 -20.20 3.09
CA LEU A 170 -5.98 -20.19 4.38
C LEU A 170 -7.39 -20.79 4.23
N LYS A 171 -7.76 -21.70 5.13
CA LYS A 171 -9.05 -22.37 5.11
C LYS A 171 -9.65 -22.54 6.50
N VAL A 172 -10.96 -22.73 6.53
CA VAL A 172 -11.69 -23.22 7.70
C VAL A 172 -11.41 -24.71 7.87
N VAL A 173 -10.93 -25.10 9.06
CA VAL A 173 -10.66 -26.50 9.43
C VAL A 173 -11.70 -27.06 10.39
N GLU A 174 -12.40 -26.20 11.14
CA GLU A 174 -13.49 -26.60 12.03
C GLU A 174 -14.57 -25.49 12.06
N ARG A 175 -15.83 -25.90 12.11
CA ARG A 175 -16.98 -24.99 12.33
C ARG A 175 -17.60 -25.30 13.69
N ARG A 176 -17.77 -24.26 14.51
CA ARG A 176 -18.35 -24.32 15.85
C ARG A 176 -19.59 -23.44 15.92
N PRO A 177 -20.47 -23.62 16.93
CA PRO A 177 -21.65 -22.76 17.08
C PRO A 177 -21.31 -21.28 17.29
N ASP A 178 -20.16 -20.98 17.91
CA ASP A 178 -19.69 -19.64 18.27
C ASP A 178 -18.65 -19.05 17.28
N GLY A 179 -18.22 -19.81 16.27
CA GLY A 179 -17.22 -19.33 15.32
C GLY A 179 -16.62 -20.43 14.44
N VAL A 180 -15.45 -20.16 13.89
CA VAL A 180 -14.68 -21.12 13.09
C VAL A 180 -13.23 -21.19 13.57
N VAL A 181 -12.58 -22.32 13.29
CA VAL A 181 -11.12 -22.44 13.41
C VAL A 181 -10.52 -22.39 12.01
N VAL A 182 -9.51 -21.56 11.82
CA VAL A 182 -8.82 -21.40 10.54
C VAL A 182 -7.36 -21.81 10.62
N LYS A 183 -6.83 -22.34 9.51
CA LYS A 183 -5.43 -22.72 9.35
C LYS A 183 -4.91 -22.37 7.98
N GLY A 184 -3.65 -21.94 7.90
CA GLY A 184 -3.00 -21.61 6.64
C GLY A 184 -2.04 -20.44 6.74
N CYS A 185 -1.73 -19.83 5.59
CA CYS A 185 -0.72 -18.80 5.51
C CYS A 185 -1.13 -17.70 4.53
N LYS A 186 -0.84 -16.47 4.90
CA LYS A 186 -0.89 -15.29 4.04
C LYS A 186 0.49 -14.68 3.89
N VAL A 187 0.84 -14.28 2.68
CA VAL A 187 2.13 -13.65 2.35
C VAL A 187 1.91 -12.21 1.88
N HIS A 188 2.98 -11.40 1.91
CA HIS A 188 2.90 -9.97 1.58
C HIS A 188 1.91 -9.24 2.49
N THR A 189 1.96 -9.57 3.80
CA THR A 189 1.12 -8.94 4.82
C THR A 189 1.82 -7.67 5.33
N THR A 190 1.81 -6.65 4.48
CA THR A 190 2.45 -5.36 4.72
C THR A 190 2.04 -4.78 6.06
N SER A 191 3.01 -4.37 6.86
CA SER A 191 2.86 -3.78 8.20
C SER A 191 2.19 -4.67 9.26
N SER A 192 1.90 -5.94 8.98
CA SER A 192 1.24 -6.82 9.97
C SER A 192 1.96 -6.93 11.31
N PRO A 193 3.31 -6.90 11.41
CA PRO A 193 3.98 -6.92 12.71
C PRO A 193 3.70 -5.70 13.58
N ILE A 194 3.32 -4.57 12.98
CA ILE A 194 3.19 -3.26 13.64
C ILE A 194 1.78 -2.66 13.59
N THR A 195 0.76 -3.42 13.19
CA THR A 195 -0.65 -3.02 13.22
C THR A 195 -1.40 -3.68 14.37
N ASN A 196 -2.60 -3.20 14.66
CA ASN A 196 -3.44 -3.74 15.73
C ASN A 196 -4.34 -4.89 15.25
N GLU A 197 -4.89 -4.78 14.03
CA GLU A 197 -5.87 -5.71 13.48
C GLU A 197 -5.44 -6.24 12.11
N LEU A 198 -5.88 -7.45 11.79
CA LEU A 198 -5.69 -8.11 10.51
C LEU A 198 -7.03 -8.26 9.81
N PHE A 199 -7.13 -7.79 8.57
CA PHE A 199 -8.19 -8.18 7.63
C PHE A 199 -7.74 -9.37 6.81
N VAL A 200 -8.48 -10.46 6.88
CA VAL A 200 -8.24 -11.65 6.08
C VAL A 200 -9.32 -11.75 5.00
N LEU A 201 -8.89 -11.77 3.73
CA LEU A 201 -9.77 -11.85 2.57
C LEU A 201 -9.31 -12.98 1.64
N PRO A 202 -10.22 -13.54 0.80
CA PRO A 202 -9.83 -14.48 -0.24
C PRO A 202 -8.99 -13.79 -1.31
N THR A 203 -8.02 -14.52 -1.89
CA THR A 203 -7.09 -13.96 -2.87
C THR A 203 -7.61 -14.00 -4.31
N ARG A 204 -8.65 -14.81 -4.60
CA ARG A 204 -9.12 -15.11 -5.96
C ARG A 204 -10.57 -15.62 -5.98
N ALA A 205 -11.10 -15.78 -7.19
CA ALA A 205 -12.34 -16.52 -7.38
C ALA A 205 -12.19 -17.99 -6.97
N MET A 206 -13.18 -18.50 -6.27
CA MET A 206 -13.28 -19.87 -5.76
C MET A 206 -14.35 -20.65 -6.53
N ALA A 207 -14.35 -21.98 -6.42
CA ALA A 207 -15.44 -22.85 -6.83
C ALA A 207 -16.09 -23.50 -5.62
N GLU A 208 -17.14 -24.27 -5.81
CA GLU A 208 -17.81 -25.00 -4.74
C GLU A 208 -16.86 -25.92 -3.96
N SER A 209 -15.94 -26.60 -4.68
CA SER A 209 -14.89 -27.43 -4.08
C SER A 209 -13.92 -26.65 -3.16
N ASP A 210 -13.85 -25.32 -3.33
CA ASP A 210 -13.00 -24.43 -2.51
C ASP A 210 -13.79 -23.73 -1.40
N ARG A 211 -14.98 -24.22 -1.04
CA ARG A 211 -15.89 -23.59 -0.07
C ARG A 211 -15.20 -23.24 1.25
N ASP A 212 -14.38 -24.16 1.78
CA ASP A 212 -13.66 -23.94 3.04
C ASP A 212 -12.55 -22.89 2.96
N TYR A 213 -12.11 -22.53 1.75
CA TYR A 213 -11.15 -21.46 1.48
C TYR A 213 -11.81 -20.10 1.24
N SER A 214 -13.14 -20.08 1.18
CA SER A 214 -13.95 -18.88 0.94
C SER A 214 -14.33 -18.25 2.28
N ILE A 215 -13.35 -17.62 2.93
CA ILE A 215 -13.49 -17.01 4.26
C ILE A 215 -12.99 -15.57 4.26
N ALA A 216 -13.75 -14.66 4.92
CA ALA A 216 -13.32 -13.31 5.22
C ALA A 216 -13.63 -12.96 6.67
N PHE A 217 -12.65 -12.36 7.38
CA PHE A 217 -12.78 -12.01 8.79
C PHE A 217 -11.80 -10.91 9.20
N GLY A 218 -12.00 -10.35 10.40
CA GLY A 218 -11.09 -9.40 11.04
C GLY A 218 -10.74 -9.84 12.46
N ILE A 219 -9.46 -9.86 12.81
CA ILE A 219 -8.99 -10.27 14.16
C ILE A 219 -7.83 -9.41 14.65
N PRO A 220 -7.64 -9.26 15.97
CA PRO A 220 -6.42 -8.69 16.53
C PRO A 220 -5.15 -9.47 16.11
N VAL A 221 -4.06 -8.75 15.89
CA VAL A 221 -2.76 -9.37 15.52
C VAL A 221 -2.27 -10.36 16.57
N ASN A 222 -2.57 -10.10 17.85
CA ASN A 222 -2.16 -10.94 18.98
C ASN A 222 -3.11 -12.12 19.28
N THR A 223 -4.02 -12.43 18.35
CA THR A 223 -4.92 -13.59 18.50
C THR A 223 -4.10 -14.88 18.66
N PRO A 224 -4.40 -15.72 19.65
CA PRO A 224 -3.68 -16.99 19.84
C PRO A 224 -3.63 -17.86 18.55
N GLY A 225 -2.44 -18.34 18.20
CA GLY A 225 -2.20 -19.10 16.97
C GLY A 225 -1.80 -18.26 15.75
N VAL A 226 -1.90 -16.92 15.83
CA VAL A 226 -1.32 -16.04 14.81
C VAL A 226 0.17 -15.88 15.03
N LYS A 227 0.97 -16.21 14.03
CA LYS A 227 2.43 -16.05 14.03
C LYS A 227 2.85 -15.23 12.83
N ILE A 228 3.78 -14.30 13.05
CA ILE A 228 4.25 -13.41 11.98
C ILE A 228 5.76 -13.61 11.81
N ILE A 229 6.18 -13.96 10.59
CA ILE A 229 7.59 -13.96 10.22
C ILE A 229 7.86 -12.68 9.44
N SER A 230 8.57 -11.76 10.07
CA SER A 230 8.87 -10.44 9.49
C SER A 230 10.18 -10.46 8.73
N ARG A 231 10.22 -9.77 7.59
CA ARG A 231 11.49 -9.42 6.97
C ARG A 231 12.25 -8.47 7.90
N PRO A 232 13.55 -8.69 8.12
CA PRO A 232 14.37 -7.78 8.91
C PRO A 232 14.64 -6.48 8.15
N GLU A 233 14.60 -5.34 8.87
CA GLU A 233 15.00 -4.04 8.35
C GLU A 233 16.39 -3.66 8.89
N ARG A 234 17.17 -2.95 8.08
CA ARG A 234 18.44 -2.38 8.55
C ARG A 234 18.18 -1.16 9.42
N GLY A 235 18.58 -1.24 10.69
CA GLY A 235 18.45 -0.15 11.67
C GLY A 235 19.67 0.77 11.76
N ASP A 236 20.77 0.46 11.04
CA ASP A 236 22.09 1.10 11.16
C ASP A 236 22.43 2.06 10.00
N LEU A 237 21.45 2.49 9.23
CA LEU A 237 21.65 3.34 8.06
C LEU A 237 21.88 4.80 8.46
N ALA A 238 22.98 5.41 7.99
CA ALA A 238 23.25 6.83 8.16
C ALA A 238 22.35 7.68 7.23
N GLU A 239 21.65 8.68 7.78
CA GLU A 239 20.70 9.52 7.02
C GLU A 239 21.32 10.28 5.85
N PHE A 240 22.60 10.66 5.95
CA PHE A 240 23.28 11.31 4.84
C PHE A 240 23.43 10.39 3.64
N ASP A 241 23.75 9.11 3.87
CA ASP A 241 23.99 8.13 2.81
C ASP A 241 22.70 7.47 2.32
N TYR A 242 21.65 7.45 3.17
CA TYR A 242 20.34 6.80 2.94
C TYR A 242 19.21 7.72 3.39
N PRO A 243 18.96 8.85 2.69
CA PRO A 243 18.04 9.89 3.16
C PRO A 243 16.58 9.46 3.25
N LEU A 244 16.18 8.40 2.56
CA LEU A 244 14.85 7.78 2.65
C LEU A 244 14.90 6.53 3.53
N SER A 245 15.72 5.55 3.16
CA SER A 245 15.76 4.22 3.78
C SER A 245 16.23 4.23 5.24
N ALA A 246 16.92 5.29 5.70
CA ALA A 246 17.28 5.42 7.10
C ALA A 246 16.09 5.69 8.02
N ARG A 247 15.04 6.35 7.51
CA ARG A 247 13.86 6.76 8.28
C ARG A 247 12.57 6.06 7.91
N HIS A 248 12.45 5.65 6.66
CA HIS A 248 11.20 5.14 6.09
C HIS A 248 11.36 3.71 5.62
N THR A 249 10.31 2.92 5.76
CA THR A 249 10.28 1.54 5.28
C THR A 249 8.84 1.05 5.11
N THR A 250 8.65 0.13 4.17
CA THR A 250 7.44 -0.69 4.07
C THR A 250 7.79 -2.06 4.61
N LEU A 251 7.33 -2.37 5.81
CA LEU A 251 7.64 -3.63 6.48
C LEU A 251 6.80 -4.77 5.91
N GLU A 252 7.47 -5.77 5.34
CA GLU A 252 6.82 -6.94 4.76
C GLU A 252 6.92 -8.16 5.67
N ALA A 253 5.88 -8.98 5.67
CA ALA A 253 5.82 -10.17 6.50
C ALA A 253 5.00 -11.30 5.86
N MET A 254 5.14 -12.46 6.44
CA MET A 254 4.30 -13.64 6.25
C MET A 254 3.51 -13.88 7.53
N THR A 255 2.19 -14.01 7.43
CA THR A 255 1.31 -14.28 8.57
C THR A 255 0.78 -15.70 8.49
N ILE A 256 1.03 -16.47 9.53
CA ILE A 256 0.65 -17.88 9.68
C ILE A 256 -0.48 -17.98 10.69
N PHE A 257 -1.47 -18.80 10.39
CA PHE A 257 -2.62 -19.10 11.22
C PHE A 257 -2.57 -20.58 11.59
N GLU A 258 -2.27 -20.87 12.86
CA GLU A 258 -2.16 -22.21 13.43
C GLU A 258 -3.36 -22.48 14.32
N ASP A 259 -4.43 -23.06 13.74
CA ASP A 259 -5.68 -23.39 14.42
C ASP A 259 -6.30 -22.18 15.17
N VAL A 260 -6.35 -21.03 14.47
CA VAL A 260 -6.83 -19.76 15.02
C VAL A 260 -8.35 -19.76 15.09
N PHE A 261 -8.91 -19.52 16.29
CA PHE A 261 -10.35 -19.36 16.48
C PHE A 261 -10.79 -17.93 16.08
N VAL A 262 -11.82 -17.87 15.25
CA VAL A 262 -12.47 -16.62 14.79
C VAL A 262 -13.92 -16.64 15.24
N PRO A 263 -14.36 -15.76 16.14
CA PRO A 263 -15.75 -15.71 16.62
C PRO A 263 -16.70 -15.19 15.56
N ASN A 264 -17.98 -15.59 15.62
CA ASN A 264 -18.98 -15.30 14.61
C ASN A 264 -19.13 -13.82 14.26
N GLU A 265 -19.01 -12.92 15.24
CA GLU A 265 -19.13 -11.46 15.07
C GLU A 265 -17.98 -10.85 14.27
N ARG A 266 -16.87 -11.59 14.11
CA ARG A 266 -15.68 -11.20 13.35
C ARG A 266 -15.64 -11.81 11.95
N ILE A 267 -16.63 -12.63 11.56
CA ILE A 267 -16.73 -13.31 10.28
C ILE A 267 -17.64 -12.52 9.34
N PHE A 268 -17.14 -12.25 8.13
CA PHE A 268 -17.81 -11.45 7.09
C PHE A 268 -18.10 -12.24 5.81
N MET A 269 -17.59 -13.46 5.70
CA MET A 269 -17.94 -14.46 4.67
C MET A 269 -17.48 -15.83 5.18
N ASN A 270 -18.26 -16.91 5.00
CA ASN A 270 -17.93 -18.24 5.50
C ASN A 270 -18.48 -19.35 4.58
N GLY A 271 -17.92 -19.46 3.38
CA GLY A 271 -18.26 -20.50 2.43
C GLY A 271 -19.11 -20.06 1.23
N GLU A 272 -19.43 -18.77 1.14
CA GLU A 272 -20.12 -18.19 -0.02
C GLU A 272 -19.12 -17.99 -1.19
N TRP A 273 -18.68 -19.11 -1.74
CA TRP A 273 -17.57 -19.20 -2.67
C TRP A 273 -17.75 -18.35 -3.95
N GLU A 274 -18.99 -18.15 -4.41
CA GLU A 274 -19.29 -17.31 -5.57
C GLU A 274 -18.90 -15.83 -5.34
N PHE A 275 -18.88 -15.38 -4.08
CA PHE A 275 -18.53 -14.02 -3.69
C PHE A 275 -17.04 -13.82 -3.41
N ALA A 276 -16.25 -14.89 -3.35
CA ALA A 276 -14.79 -14.75 -3.15
C ALA A 276 -14.10 -13.95 -4.26
N GLY A 277 -14.49 -14.20 -5.53
CA GLY A 277 -14.00 -13.42 -6.67
C GLY A 277 -14.47 -11.97 -6.68
N PRO A 278 -15.74 -11.68 -6.55
CA PRO A 278 -16.26 -10.32 -6.36
C PRO A 278 -15.56 -9.55 -5.24
N LEU A 279 -15.40 -10.13 -4.04
CA LEU A 279 -14.71 -9.50 -2.91
C LEU A 279 -13.24 -9.20 -3.22
N ALA A 280 -12.51 -10.17 -3.79
CA ALA A 280 -11.12 -9.98 -4.18
C ALA A 280 -10.94 -8.85 -5.22
N ASN A 281 -11.85 -8.75 -6.20
CA ASN A 281 -11.81 -7.71 -7.23
C ASN A 281 -12.23 -6.34 -6.68
N CYS A 282 -13.25 -6.30 -5.81
CA CYS A 282 -13.70 -5.08 -5.16
C CYS A 282 -12.58 -4.49 -4.28
N PHE A 283 -11.99 -5.30 -3.41
CA PHE A 283 -10.82 -4.91 -2.62
C PHE A 283 -9.67 -4.42 -3.50
N ALA A 284 -9.34 -5.16 -4.56
CA ALA A 284 -8.27 -4.79 -5.46
C ALA A 284 -8.50 -3.42 -6.13
N THR A 285 -9.73 -3.05 -6.45
CA THR A 285 -10.06 -1.74 -7.02
C THR A 285 -9.84 -0.62 -5.99
N TRP A 286 -10.36 -0.77 -4.77
CA TRP A 286 -10.12 0.17 -3.68
C TRP A 286 -8.64 0.35 -3.41
N HIS A 287 -7.92 -0.75 -3.31
CA HIS A 287 -6.49 -0.73 -3.03
C HIS A 287 -5.66 -0.15 -4.18
N ARG A 288 -6.09 -0.30 -5.45
CA ARG A 288 -5.48 0.37 -6.61
C ARG A 288 -5.77 1.87 -6.62
N PHE A 289 -6.94 2.30 -6.18
CA PHE A 289 -7.24 3.71 -6.00
C PHE A 289 -6.33 4.35 -4.94
N THR A 290 -6.16 3.69 -3.79
CA THR A 290 -5.16 4.05 -2.79
C THR A 290 -3.75 4.04 -3.40
N GLY A 291 -3.42 2.99 -4.17
CA GLY A 291 -2.13 2.80 -4.81
C GLY A 291 -1.72 3.94 -5.74
N ILE A 292 -2.60 4.38 -6.65
CA ILE A 292 -2.30 5.51 -7.56
C ILE A 292 -2.21 6.84 -6.80
N SER A 293 -2.90 6.96 -5.66
CA SER A 293 -2.85 8.15 -4.82
C SER A 293 -1.48 8.34 -4.16
N TYR A 294 -0.93 7.33 -3.48
CA TYR A 294 0.37 7.45 -2.82
C TYR A 294 1.56 7.41 -3.79
N LYS A 295 1.38 6.87 -4.99
CA LYS A 295 2.45 6.83 -6.01
C LYS A 295 2.70 8.16 -6.70
N TYR A 296 1.73 9.07 -6.70
CA TYR A 296 1.88 10.39 -7.28
C TYR A 296 2.94 11.25 -6.57
N PRO A 297 2.96 11.41 -5.23
CA PRO A 297 4.03 12.10 -4.53
C PRO A 297 5.44 11.57 -4.82
N PHE A 298 5.61 10.25 -4.92
CA PHE A 298 6.89 9.66 -5.31
C PHE A 298 7.30 10.04 -6.74
N SER A 299 6.34 10.06 -7.67
CA SER A 299 6.60 10.52 -9.05
C SER A 299 6.98 12.00 -9.10
N GLN A 300 6.40 12.85 -8.22
CA GLN A 300 6.81 14.24 -8.07
C GLN A 300 8.23 14.38 -7.50
N MET A 301 8.63 13.51 -6.58
CA MET A 301 10.00 13.48 -6.07
C MET A 301 11.01 13.12 -7.18
N MET A 302 10.67 12.21 -8.10
CA MET A 302 11.50 11.94 -9.29
C MET A 302 11.74 13.20 -10.14
N ILE A 303 10.70 14.00 -10.36
CA ILE A 303 10.81 15.28 -11.09
C ILE A 303 11.69 16.25 -10.32
N GLY A 304 11.42 16.43 -9.03
CA GLY A 304 12.12 17.40 -8.18
C GLY A 304 13.61 17.11 -8.05
N VAL A 305 13.99 15.86 -7.79
CA VAL A 305 15.39 15.45 -7.68
C VAL A 305 16.12 15.59 -9.01
N SER A 306 15.46 15.25 -10.13
CA SER A 306 16.04 15.40 -11.48
C SER A 306 16.32 16.87 -11.81
N ALA A 307 15.38 17.75 -11.55
CA ALA A 307 15.55 19.19 -11.76
C ALA A 307 16.65 19.77 -10.88
N LEU A 308 16.72 19.36 -9.61
CA LEU A 308 17.75 19.81 -8.66
C LEU A 308 19.16 19.31 -9.04
N VAL A 309 19.27 18.05 -9.45
CA VAL A 309 20.54 17.50 -10.00
C VAL A 309 21.00 18.29 -11.22
N ALA A 310 20.09 18.56 -12.17
CA ALA A 310 20.41 19.34 -13.36
C ALA A 310 20.89 20.76 -13.02
N ASP A 311 20.23 21.41 -12.05
CA ASP A 311 20.63 22.73 -11.56
C ASP A 311 22.02 22.68 -10.89
N TYR A 312 22.25 21.75 -9.99
CA TYR A 312 23.52 21.61 -9.26
C TYR A 312 24.70 21.27 -10.18
N ASN A 313 24.43 20.52 -11.26
CA ASN A 313 25.43 20.22 -12.28
C ASN A 313 25.63 21.36 -13.32
N GLY A 314 24.83 22.45 -13.25
CA GLY A 314 24.91 23.60 -14.15
C GLY A 314 24.36 23.34 -15.57
N VAL A 315 23.53 22.32 -15.75
CA VAL A 315 22.98 21.91 -17.06
C VAL A 315 21.44 21.95 -17.12
N PRO A 316 20.72 22.84 -16.38
CA PRO A 316 19.28 22.80 -16.32
C PRO A 316 18.59 23.11 -17.68
N ARG A 317 19.32 23.69 -18.64
CA ARG A 317 18.78 24.06 -19.96
C ARG A 317 19.23 23.13 -21.10
N ALA A 318 19.97 22.07 -20.80
CA ALA A 318 20.36 21.10 -21.80
C ALA A 318 19.12 20.35 -22.34
N SER A 319 18.94 20.30 -23.68
CA SER A 319 17.72 19.78 -24.29
C SER A 319 17.41 18.33 -23.86
N HIS A 320 18.43 17.46 -23.89
CA HIS A 320 18.28 16.06 -23.48
C HIS A 320 17.88 15.89 -21.98
N ILE A 321 18.26 16.84 -21.12
CA ILE A 321 17.85 16.88 -19.70
C ILE A 321 16.38 17.31 -19.62
N GLN A 322 16.01 18.37 -20.35
CA GLN A 322 14.62 18.85 -20.38
C GLN A 322 13.66 17.80 -20.95
N ASP A 323 14.08 17.04 -21.96
CA ASP A 323 13.28 15.94 -22.53
C ASP A 323 13.01 14.87 -21.45
N ARG A 324 14.02 14.46 -20.66
CA ARG A 324 13.85 13.49 -19.57
C ARG A 324 12.94 14.01 -18.44
N ILE A 325 13.08 15.27 -18.04
CA ILE A 325 12.22 15.89 -17.06
C ILE A 325 10.76 15.96 -17.56
N THR A 326 10.57 16.26 -18.87
CA THR A 326 9.26 16.28 -19.50
C THR A 326 8.61 14.89 -19.48
N ASP A 327 9.37 13.83 -19.80
CA ASP A 327 8.90 12.43 -19.69
C ASP A 327 8.41 12.10 -18.27
N LEU A 328 9.18 12.52 -17.24
CA LEU A 328 8.78 12.34 -15.83
C LEU A 328 7.52 13.14 -15.48
N VAL A 329 7.35 14.35 -16.01
CA VAL A 329 6.13 15.16 -15.81
C VAL A 329 4.92 14.46 -16.44
N ILE A 330 5.06 13.98 -17.68
CA ILE A 330 3.99 13.22 -18.37
C ILE A 330 3.59 12.01 -17.53
N TYR A 331 4.58 11.22 -17.10
CA TYR A 331 4.35 10.05 -16.27
C TYR A 331 3.58 10.39 -14.99
N ALA A 332 4.03 11.37 -14.21
CA ALA A 332 3.39 11.79 -12.97
C ALA A 332 1.96 12.33 -13.22
N GLN A 333 1.76 13.16 -14.26
CA GLN A 333 0.45 13.74 -14.56
C GLN A 333 -0.55 12.69 -15.07
N CYS A 334 -0.12 11.68 -15.80
CA CYS A 334 -0.98 10.56 -16.17
C CYS A 334 -1.51 9.84 -14.91
N ILE A 335 -0.64 9.53 -13.94
CA ILE A 335 -1.03 8.87 -12.68
C ILE A 335 -2.06 9.72 -11.93
N LYS A 336 -1.79 11.02 -11.75
CA LYS A 336 -2.70 11.97 -11.08
C LYS A 336 -4.06 12.04 -11.77
N THR A 337 -4.05 12.12 -13.11
CA THR A 337 -5.25 12.25 -13.91
C THR A 337 -6.13 11.01 -13.82
N PHE A 338 -5.56 9.80 -13.86
CA PHE A 338 -6.33 8.56 -13.70
C PHE A 338 -6.93 8.43 -12.30
N GLY A 339 -6.23 8.84 -11.25
CA GLY A 339 -6.78 8.89 -9.89
C GLY A 339 -7.99 9.83 -9.80
N ARG A 340 -7.85 11.05 -10.30
CA ARG A 340 -8.95 12.02 -10.35
C ARG A 340 -10.13 11.53 -11.20
N ALA A 341 -9.85 10.98 -12.37
CA ALA A 341 -10.88 10.44 -13.25
C ALA A 341 -11.61 9.25 -12.61
N ALA A 342 -10.89 8.36 -11.90
CA ALA A 342 -11.49 7.26 -11.17
C ALA A 342 -12.44 7.75 -10.05
N ALA A 343 -12.09 8.84 -9.37
CA ALA A 343 -12.92 9.46 -8.36
C ALA A 343 -14.16 10.17 -8.97
N THR A 344 -13.96 10.99 -10.02
CA THR A 344 -15.05 11.77 -10.63
C THR A 344 -16.02 10.95 -11.47
N GLN A 345 -15.61 9.78 -11.95
CA GLN A 345 -16.45 8.82 -12.70
C GLN A 345 -16.77 7.59 -11.82
N CYS A 346 -16.90 7.78 -10.52
CA CYS A 346 -17.26 6.72 -9.58
C CYS A 346 -18.66 6.17 -9.85
N ILE A 347 -18.88 4.96 -9.36
CA ILE A 347 -20.19 4.29 -9.40
C ILE A 347 -20.80 4.41 -8.01
N ILE A 348 -22.02 4.95 -7.90
CA ILE A 348 -22.76 4.92 -6.64
C ILE A 348 -23.47 3.58 -6.54
N THR A 349 -23.12 2.80 -5.55
CA THR A 349 -23.70 1.47 -5.29
C THR A 349 -25.11 1.56 -4.66
N ASP A 350 -25.87 0.49 -4.65
CA ASP A 350 -27.22 0.45 -4.05
C ASP A 350 -27.22 0.82 -2.56
N ASN A 351 -26.16 0.47 -1.83
CA ASN A 351 -25.97 0.86 -0.43
C ASN A 351 -25.32 2.25 -0.25
N GLY A 352 -25.22 3.03 -1.35
CA GLY A 352 -24.80 4.41 -1.36
C GLY A 352 -23.29 4.64 -1.20
N VAL A 353 -22.45 3.65 -1.45
CA VAL A 353 -20.98 3.83 -1.47
C VAL A 353 -20.54 4.37 -2.82
N ALA A 354 -19.72 5.41 -2.82
CA ALA A 354 -19.05 5.88 -4.03
C ALA A 354 -17.85 4.96 -4.33
N TYR A 355 -18.03 4.05 -5.27
CA TYR A 355 -17.01 3.10 -5.70
C TYR A 355 -16.15 3.70 -6.81
N PRO A 356 -14.83 3.84 -6.63
CA PRO A 356 -13.97 4.42 -7.65
C PRO A 356 -14.03 3.60 -8.95
N ASN A 357 -13.99 4.27 -10.10
CA ASN A 357 -14.14 3.61 -11.39
C ASN A 357 -13.10 2.51 -11.61
N PRO A 358 -13.49 1.22 -11.71
CA PRO A 358 -12.56 0.10 -11.77
C PRO A 358 -11.62 0.15 -12.97
N LEU A 359 -12.13 0.52 -14.16
CA LEU A 359 -11.32 0.62 -15.37
C LEU A 359 -10.18 1.63 -15.20
N LEU A 360 -10.51 2.81 -14.68
CA LEU A 360 -9.54 3.91 -14.53
C LEU A 360 -8.52 3.65 -13.43
N CYS A 361 -8.93 3.03 -12.31
CA CYS A 361 -8.01 2.56 -11.27
C CYS A 361 -6.98 1.56 -11.84
N ASN A 362 -7.44 0.60 -12.63
CA ASN A 362 -6.59 -0.41 -13.22
C ASN A 362 -5.61 0.19 -14.25
N ILE A 363 -6.06 1.11 -15.09
CA ILE A 363 -5.20 1.79 -16.08
C ILE A 363 -4.14 2.64 -15.34
N GLY A 364 -4.53 3.43 -14.34
CA GLY A 364 -3.60 4.25 -13.57
C GLY A 364 -2.50 3.42 -12.89
N LYS A 365 -2.89 2.30 -12.23
CA LYS A 365 -1.92 1.37 -11.62
C LYS A 365 -1.02 0.70 -12.68
N TYR A 366 -1.59 0.27 -13.81
CA TYR A 366 -0.84 -0.32 -14.91
C TYR A 366 0.21 0.64 -15.46
N LEU A 367 -0.17 1.90 -15.72
CA LEU A 367 0.74 2.93 -16.21
C LEU A 367 1.90 3.19 -15.24
N PHE A 368 1.58 3.31 -13.93
CA PHE A 368 2.64 3.48 -12.95
C PHE A 368 3.62 2.29 -12.98
N ALA A 369 3.12 1.06 -12.86
CA ALA A 369 3.97 -0.13 -12.77
C ALA A 369 4.78 -0.37 -14.06
N SER A 370 4.20 -0.14 -15.23
CA SER A 370 4.90 -0.32 -16.52
C SER A 370 5.92 0.77 -16.81
N GLY A 371 5.70 2.00 -16.32
CA GLY A 371 6.57 3.14 -16.55
C GLY A 371 7.67 3.35 -15.51
N TYR A 372 7.56 2.71 -14.33
CA TYR A 372 8.42 2.98 -13.18
C TYR A 372 9.92 2.85 -13.50
N HIS A 373 10.36 1.72 -14.05
CA HIS A 373 11.78 1.48 -14.33
C HIS A 373 12.34 2.43 -15.37
N THR A 374 11.53 2.78 -16.39
CA THR A 374 11.91 3.78 -17.40
C THR A 374 12.07 5.16 -16.76
N SER A 375 11.17 5.53 -15.84
CA SER A 375 11.24 6.80 -15.12
C SER A 375 12.46 6.84 -14.17
N MET A 376 12.73 5.78 -13.42
CA MET A 376 13.94 5.70 -12.59
C MET A 376 15.22 5.74 -13.41
N LYS A 377 15.25 5.09 -14.58
CA LYS A 377 16.38 5.19 -15.51
C LYS A 377 16.60 6.65 -15.93
N ALA A 378 15.55 7.41 -16.23
CA ALA A 378 15.67 8.83 -16.58
C ALA A 378 16.30 9.65 -15.44
N VAL A 379 15.88 9.43 -14.19
CA VAL A 379 16.49 10.07 -12.99
C VAL A 379 17.99 9.75 -12.90
N GLN A 380 18.37 8.50 -13.10
CA GLN A 380 19.76 8.04 -13.03
C GLN A 380 20.61 8.59 -14.20
N GLU A 381 20.05 8.66 -15.42
CA GLU A 381 20.72 9.26 -16.59
C GLU A 381 21.05 10.74 -16.34
N ILE A 382 20.13 11.51 -15.74
CA ILE A 382 20.34 12.92 -15.38
C ILE A 382 21.42 13.05 -14.30
N ALA A 383 21.46 12.14 -13.31
CA ALA A 383 22.40 12.19 -12.21
C ALA A 383 23.84 11.76 -12.59
N GLY A 384 23.97 10.92 -13.61
CA GLY A 384 25.25 10.36 -14.02
C GLY A 384 25.83 9.35 -13.03
N GLY A 385 27.15 9.23 -12.92
CA GLY A 385 27.83 8.20 -12.12
C GLY A 385 27.97 8.50 -10.62
N LEU A 386 27.83 9.75 -10.19
CA LEU A 386 28.11 10.16 -8.81
C LEU A 386 27.22 9.51 -7.74
N PRO A 387 25.95 9.16 -8.01
CA PRO A 387 25.16 8.37 -7.07
C PRO A 387 25.82 7.04 -6.66
N ALA A 388 26.52 6.39 -7.60
CA ALA A 388 27.21 5.12 -7.36
C ALA A 388 28.62 5.29 -6.77
N THR A 389 29.31 6.38 -7.08
CA THR A 389 30.74 6.58 -6.77
C THR A 389 31.00 7.64 -5.70
N GLY A 390 29.98 8.35 -5.25
CA GLY A 390 30.13 9.45 -4.28
C GLY A 390 30.59 8.97 -2.89
N PRO A 391 31.50 9.72 -2.22
CA PRO A 391 32.00 9.39 -0.91
C PRO A 391 30.89 9.35 0.15
N THR A 392 31.15 8.68 1.26
CA THR A 392 30.22 8.53 2.37
C THR A 392 30.23 9.73 3.32
N GLU A 393 29.27 9.78 4.25
CA GLU A 393 29.26 10.76 5.33
C GLU A 393 30.58 10.73 6.14
N ALA A 394 31.07 9.52 6.40
CA ALA A 394 32.33 9.35 7.14
C ALA A 394 33.52 10.00 6.41
N ASP A 395 33.61 9.86 5.09
CA ASP A 395 34.63 10.53 4.28
C ASP A 395 34.51 12.07 4.31
N CYS A 396 33.25 12.56 4.28
CA CYS A 396 32.98 14.01 4.36
C CYS A 396 33.34 14.63 5.72
N LYS A 397 33.32 13.82 6.78
CA LYS A 397 33.68 14.24 8.15
C LYS A 397 35.18 14.05 8.49
N ASN A 398 35.86 13.15 7.78
CA ASN A 398 37.26 12.81 8.07
C ASN A 398 38.21 13.92 7.68
N PRO A 399 39.09 14.42 8.59
CA PRO A 399 40.05 15.49 8.28
C PRO A 399 40.95 15.19 7.07
N ALA A 400 41.30 13.91 6.83
CA ALA A 400 42.19 13.52 5.73
C ALA A 400 41.52 13.65 4.34
N THR A 401 40.19 13.58 4.25
CA THR A 401 39.47 13.56 2.98
C THR A 401 38.51 14.72 2.77
N LYS A 402 38.07 15.37 3.86
CA LYS A 402 37.09 16.47 3.83
C LYS A 402 37.50 17.58 2.87
N GLU A 403 38.70 18.12 3.02
CA GLU A 403 39.17 19.23 2.15
C GLU A 403 39.27 18.83 0.69
N LEU A 404 39.61 17.56 0.41
CA LEU A 404 39.68 17.04 -0.96
C LEU A 404 38.27 16.95 -1.57
N ILE A 405 37.29 16.47 -0.79
CA ILE A 405 35.90 16.39 -1.21
C ILE A 405 35.33 17.78 -1.48
N GLU A 406 35.53 18.72 -0.55
CA GLU A 406 35.06 20.10 -0.69
C GLU A 406 35.67 20.80 -1.91
N ARG A 407 36.95 20.51 -2.22
CA ARG A 407 37.68 21.10 -3.34
C ARG A 407 37.22 20.54 -4.71
N TYR A 408 36.95 19.26 -4.80
CA TYR A 408 36.80 18.58 -6.11
C TYR A 408 35.38 18.15 -6.46
N LEU A 409 34.44 18.08 -5.49
CA LEU A 409 33.07 17.59 -5.74
C LEU A 409 32.01 18.69 -5.72
N GLY A 410 32.38 19.96 -5.69
CA GLY A 410 31.44 21.07 -5.83
C GLY A 410 30.66 21.01 -7.14
N GLY A 411 29.50 21.65 -7.12
CA GLY A 411 28.65 21.80 -8.30
C GLY A 411 28.91 23.10 -9.07
N ARG A 412 27.89 23.63 -9.73
CA ARG A 412 27.94 24.97 -10.32
C ARG A 412 28.31 26.03 -9.26
N LYS A 413 28.69 27.23 -9.73
CA LYS A 413 29.04 28.36 -8.80
C LYS A 413 27.92 28.51 -7.74
N GLY A 414 28.33 28.48 -6.47
CA GLY A 414 27.47 28.62 -5.31
C GLY A 414 26.86 27.29 -4.78
N VAL A 415 27.20 26.15 -5.37
CA VAL A 415 26.80 24.82 -4.88
C VAL A 415 28.02 24.10 -4.33
N ASP A 416 28.02 23.89 -3.00
CA ASP A 416 29.08 23.17 -2.30
C ASP A 416 28.99 21.66 -2.52
N ALA A 417 30.10 20.96 -2.22
CA ALA A 417 30.22 19.52 -2.43
C ALA A 417 29.22 18.71 -1.59
N ILE A 418 28.98 19.12 -0.35
CA ILE A 418 28.10 18.42 0.58
C ILE A 418 26.64 18.52 0.11
N SER A 419 26.18 19.70 -0.29
CA SER A 419 24.85 19.92 -0.86
C SER A 419 24.63 19.07 -2.13
N ARG A 420 25.63 19.04 -3.02
CA ARG A 420 25.58 18.22 -4.22
C ARG A 420 25.53 16.72 -3.91
N LEU A 421 26.36 16.24 -2.98
CA LEU A 421 26.40 14.85 -2.56
C LEU A 421 25.07 14.40 -1.94
N LYS A 422 24.43 15.21 -1.09
CA LYS A 422 23.11 14.88 -0.51
C LYS A 422 22.07 14.57 -1.58
N VAL A 423 22.03 15.36 -2.65
CA VAL A 423 21.11 15.10 -3.77
C VAL A 423 21.46 13.82 -4.51
N MET A 424 22.75 13.54 -4.71
CA MET A 424 23.20 12.29 -5.34
C MET A 424 22.92 11.06 -4.48
N LYS A 425 23.03 11.19 -3.14
CA LYS A 425 22.64 10.14 -2.20
C LYS A 425 21.14 9.87 -2.25
N LEU A 426 20.29 10.89 -2.41
CA LEU A 426 18.86 10.71 -2.61
C LEU A 426 18.58 9.92 -3.90
N VAL A 427 19.21 10.24 -5.03
CA VAL A 427 19.07 9.47 -6.28
C VAL A 427 19.48 8.02 -6.09
N ARG A 428 20.60 7.78 -5.38
CA ARG A 428 21.05 6.42 -5.05
C ARG A 428 20.01 5.68 -4.21
N ASP A 429 19.50 6.31 -3.18
CA ASP A 429 18.57 5.69 -2.24
C ASP A 429 17.18 5.43 -2.85
N MET A 430 16.77 6.24 -3.83
CA MET A 430 15.55 6.00 -4.63
C MET A 430 15.68 4.82 -5.60
N GLY A 431 16.87 4.48 -6.08
CA GLY A 431 17.01 3.58 -7.21
C GLY A 431 18.14 2.55 -7.13
N GLY A 432 18.92 2.45 -6.05
CA GLY A 432 20.10 1.58 -6.00
C GLY A 432 20.47 1.03 -4.62
N THR A 433 19.54 1.02 -3.67
CA THR A 433 19.73 0.49 -2.33
C THR A 433 18.74 -0.65 -2.04
N ASP A 434 18.84 -1.28 -0.87
CA ASP A 434 17.90 -2.30 -0.42
C ASP A 434 16.47 -1.77 -0.39
N GLY A 435 16.26 -0.54 0.16
CA GLY A 435 14.95 0.10 0.16
C GLY A 435 14.41 0.38 -1.24
N ALA A 436 15.28 0.76 -2.18
CA ALA A 436 14.91 0.89 -3.58
C ALA A 436 14.48 -0.44 -4.21
N GLY A 437 15.19 -1.54 -3.88
CA GLY A 437 14.85 -2.88 -4.36
C GLY A 437 13.45 -3.30 -3.94
N GLU A 438 13.08 -3.02 -2.69
CA GLU A 438 11.73 -3.26 -2.17
C GLU A 438 10.67 -2.44 -2.91
N TRP A 439 10.96 -1.16 -3.10
CA TRP A 439 10.06 -0.27 -3.83
C TRP A 439 9.88 -0.71 -5.29
N TRP A 440 10.91 -1.26 -5.93
CA TRP A 440 10.79 -1.85 -7.27
C TRP A 440 9.83 -3.02 -7.31
N VAL A 441 9.97 -3.98 -6.39
CA VAL A 441 9.08 -5.15 -6.32
C VAL A 441 7.67 -4.73 -5.93
N GLY A 442 7.52 -3.87 -4.92
CA GLY A 442 6.23 -3.32 -4.48
C GLY A 442 5.53 -2.55 -5.60
N THR A 443 6.28 -1.81 -6.42
CA THR A 443 5.74 -1.07 -7.56
C THR A 443 5.12 -1.97 -8.61
N LEU A 444 5.76 -3.11 -8.91
CA LEU A 444 5.28 -4.05 -9.92
C LEU A 444 4.13 -4.92 -9.39
N HIS A 445 4.23 -5.41 -8.16
CA HIS A 445 3.37 -6.46 -7.61
C HIS A 445 2.37 -5.98 -6.55
N GLY A 446 2.64 -4.89 -5.86
CA GLY A 446 1.70 -4.27 -4.92
C GLY A 446 0.38 -3.93 -5.62
N GLU A 447 -0.74 -4.10 -4.95
CA GLU A 447 -2.12 -4.01 -5.48
C GLU A 447 -2.38 -4.95 -6.68
N GLY A 448 -1.57 -6.00 -6.85
CA GLY A 448 -1.65 -6.99 -7.93
C GLY A 448 -0.67 -6.72 -9.09
N SER A 449 -0.33 -7.79 -9.82
CA SER A 449 0.62 -7.75 -10.94
C SER A 449 0.08 -7.00 -12.16
N LEU A 450 0.98 -6.59 -13.07
CA LEU A 450 0.62 -6.03 -14.39
C LEU A 450 -0.39 -6.90 -15.14
N GLN A 451 -0.26 -8.23 -15.06
CA GLN A 451 -1.21 -9.15 -15.70
C GLN A 451 -2.60 -9.09 -15.04
N ALA A 452 -2.67 -8.92 -13.73
CA ALA A 452 -3.95 -8.77 -13.02
C ALA A 452 -4.67 -7.48 -13.47
N GLN A 453 -3.94 -6.36 -13.65
CA GLN A 453 -4.53 -5.14 -14.19
C GLN A 453 -5.01 -5.33 -15.64
N ARG A 454 -4.22 -5.95 -16.51
CA ARG A 454 -4.65 -6.24 -17.90
C ARG A 454 -5.93 -7.06 -17.96
N MET A 455 -6.04 -8.10 -17.15
CA MET A 455 -7.26 -8.92 -17.06
C MET A 455 -8.47 -8.11 -16.59
N SER A 456 -8.29 -7.24 -15.60
CA SER A 456 -9.35 -6.35 -15.12
C SER A 456 -9.74 -5.32 -16.19
N ILE A 457 -8.78 -4.66 -16.82
CA ILE A 457 -9.03 -3.69 -17.92
C ILE A 457 -9.82 -4.34 -19.05
N SER A 458 -9.40 -5.55 -19.49
CA SER A 458 -10.08 -6.29 -20.56
C SER A 458 -11.50 -6.68 -20.20
N ARG A 459 -11.79 -6.94 -18.94
CA ARG A 459 -13.15 -7.29 -18.47
C ARG A 459 -14.05 -6.06 -18.34
N GLU A 460 -13.49 -4.92 -17.90
CA GLU A 460 -14.25 -3.68 -17.66
C GLU A 460 -14.52 -2.90 -18.96
N TYR A 461 -13.71 -3.09 -20.00
CA TYR A 461 -13.84 -2.34 -21.26
C TYR A 461 -14.69 -3.10 -22.29
N ASP A 462 -15.76 -2.49 -22.76
CA ASP A 462 -16.63 -3.05 -23.77
C ASP A 462 -16.07 -2.91 -25.19
N VAL A 463 -15.22 -3.87 -25.57
CA VAL A 463 -14.62 -3.94 -26.94
C VAL A 463 -15.70 -4.11 -28.00
N LYS A 464 -16.86 -4.70 -27.68
CA LYS A 464 -17.92 -4.92 -28.64
C LYS A 464 -18.45 -3.61 -29.23
N LYS A 465 -18.58 -2.55 -28.43
CA LYS A 465 -18.97 -1.21 -28.94
C LYS A 465 -18.04 -0.69 -30.02
N CYS A 466 -16.72 -0.96 -29.88
CA CYS A 466 -15.75 -0.56 -30.90
C CYS A 466 -15.89 -1.39 -32.18
N VAL A 467 -16.16 -2.69 -32.04
CA VAL A 467 -16.44 -3.57 -33.18
C VAL A 467 -17.70 -3.14 -33.91
N ASP A 468 -18.78 -2.87 -33.18
CA ASP A 468 -20.05 -2.43 -33.75
C ASP A 468 -19.92 -1.09 -34.48
N TYR A 469 -19.11 -0.17 -33.95
CA TYR A 469 -18.77 1.10 -34.64
C TYR A 469 -18.07 0.84 -35.97
N VAL A 470 -17.06 -0.02 -36.01
CA VAL A 470 -16.32 -0.34 -37.25
C VAL A 470 -17.22 -1.06 -38.25
N LYS A 471 -18.06 -2.00 -37.78
CA LYS A 471 -19.06 -2.68 -38.65
C LYS A 471 -20.02 -1.67 -39.28
N THR A 472 -20.52 -0.73 -38.50
CA THR A 472 -21.38 0.35 -39.03
C THR A 472 -20.66 1.19 -40.06
N LEU A 473 -19.40 1.56 -39.78
CA LEU A 473 -18.58 2.37 -40.72
C LEU A 473 -18.34 1.67 -42.07
N LEU A 474 -18.16 0.33 -42.01
CA LEU A 474 -17.84 -0.47 -43.20
C LEU A 474 -19.07 -1.10 -43.86
N GLU A 475 -20.26 -0.90 -43.28
CA GLU A 475 -21.53 -1.52 -43.71
C GLU A 475 -21.43 -3.06 -43.77
N VAL A 476 -20.67 -3.69 -42.83
CA VAL A 476 -20.49 -5.15 -42.72
C VAL A 476 -21.22 -5.70 -41.50
N LYS A 477 -21.52 -7.05 -41.52
CA LYS A 477 -22.21 -7.74 -40.41
C LYS A 477 -21.29 -8.16 -39.26
#